data_d2ce6dbe5fcdd3650113f9bce24a9ed8
#
_entry.id   d2ce6dbe5fcdd3650113f9bce24a9ed8
#
_cell.length_a   1.000
_cell.length_b   1.000
_cell.length_c   1.000
_cell.angle_alpha   90.00
_cell.angle_beta   90.00
_cell.angle_gamma   90.00
#
_symmetry.space_group_name_H-M   'P 1'
#
loop_
_entity.id
_entity.type
_entity.pdbx_description
1 polymer ?
#
loop_
_entity_poly.entity_id
_entity_poly.type
_entity_poly.pdbx_seq_one_letter_code
_entity_poly.pdbx_strand_id
1 'polypeptide(L)'
;MSGKKEESLSVSRRDFVKTTGIVAAATGIAALGADLASAQEALGGKKESKTVALDWKEVYYTNCPLVSASNVDQELGWTREEYKKIGVKYAFLRSRRENNWYPHYIHNLDNLIRFGGLFPPIHVHADIRRTKLLGATHAPHEGGCMLVRARDDIYRMTDLKGKKIGLTKSLNTIKNDWWRIQEEQGIELMLRLNGMSRRDVKIVDFPYPDDWYDKPEMLDPMENPSELWLKRDHKHDLAFRPLETALAEGKVDAIYTQSKPFQHLQEATGKFKAIEDLSRYPDWTLQVANIPAVITCTAEMAEKHPELVVTFMKGMIKVGRWANEHKHAAAAILDKQTFYLDVEDTYRGIKHIDMVPNLSPQNLAAIEIGKDFMLSHRYIKNNFDVHKWAAPEFAEEAAKQLLKERWEKIIPEKLSIPGARLG
;
A
#
# COMPACT_ATOMS: atom_id res chain seq x y z
N MET A 1 -34.52 -47.94 6.21
CA MET A 1 -33.73 -47.53 5.03
C MET A 1 -34.33 -46.25 4.47
N SER A 2 -33.74 -45.13 4.81
CA SER A 2 -34.09 -43.82 4.21
C SER A 2 -32.83 -43.01 4.23
N GLY A 3 -32.20 -42.86 3.04
CA GLY A 3 -31.01 -42.08 2.82
C GLY A 3 -31.36 -40.60 2.75
N LYS A 4 -30.82 -39.78 3.63
CA LYS A 4 -30.80 -38.35 3.49
C LYS A 4 -29.60 -37.97 2.60
N LYS A 5 -29.89 -37.37 1.44
CA LYS A 5 -28.91 -36.69 0.59
C LYS A 5 -28.46 -35.42 1.31
N GLU A 6 -27.16 -35.31 1.52
CA GLU A 6 -26.52 -34.03 1.84
C GLU A 6 -26.50 -33.15 0.60
N GLU A 7 -27.22 -32.05 0.62
CA GLU A 7 -27.10 -30.98 -0.38
C GLU A 7 -25.90 -30.10 -0.01
N SER A 8 -24.87 -30.14 -0.85
CA SER A 8 -23.75 -29.20 -0.79
C SER A 8 -24.23 -27.82 -1.22
N LEU A 9 -24.27 -26.86 -0.31
CA LEU A 9 -24.51 -25.47 -0.59
C LEU A 9 -23.27 -24.85 -1.27
N SER A 10 -23.25 -24.87 -2.61
CA SER A 10 -22.33 -24.07 -3.39
C SER A 10 -22.90 -22.65 -3.52
N VAL A 11 -22.37 -21.71 -2.73
CA VAL A 11 -22.70 -20.28 -2.88
C VAL A 11 -22.00 -19.73 -4.11
N SER A 12 -22.75 -19.31 -5.13
CA SER A 12 -22.20 -18.74 -6.33
C SER A 12 -21.66 -17.33 -6.12
N ARG A 13 -20.62 -16.93 -6.90
CA ARG A 13 -20.04 -15.57 -6.91
C ARG A 13 -21.08 -14.44 -7.05
N ARG A 14 -22.21 -14.71 -7.72
CA ARG A 14 -23.30 -13.74 -7.87
C ARG A 14 -24.09 -13.50 -6.59
N ASP A 15 -24.19 -14.49 -5.72
CA ASP A 15 -24.96 -14.37 -4.48
C ASP A 15 -24.16 -13.66 -3.39
N PHE A 16 -22.83 -13.75 -3.42
CA PHE A 16 -21.92 -13.00 -2.55
C PHE A 16 -22.00 -11.48 -2.77
N VAL A 17 -22.12 -11.04 -4.03
CA VAL A 17 -22.25 -9.62 -4.39
C VAL A 17 -23.65 -9.07 -4.06
N LYS A 18 -24.69 -9.89 -4.07
CA LYS A 18 -26.07 -9.45 -3.79
C LYS A 18 -26.39 -9.33 -2.29
N THR A 19 -25.71 -10.09 -1.43
CA THR A 19 -26.00 -10.09 0.02
C THR A 19 -25.35 -8.94 0.76
N THR A 20 -24.40 -8.23 0.16
CA THR A 20 -23.80 -7.01 0.74
C THR A 20 -24.54 -5.72 0.41
N GLY A 21 -25.60 -5.77 -0.39
CA GLY A 21 -26.24 -4.59 -0.98
C GLY A 21 -27.55 -4.11 -0.35
N ILE A 22 -28.14 -4.76 0.64
CA ILE A 22 -29.45 -4.32 1.18
C ILE A 22 -29.52 -4.51 2.70
N VAL A 23 -29.16 -3.50 3.47
CA VAL A 23 -29.86 -3.03 4.68
C VAL A 23 -29.41 -1.58 4.93
N ALA A 24 -30.13 -0.63 4.37
CA ALA A 24 -30.14 0.73 4.86
C ALA A 24 -31.62 1.17 4.97
N ALA A 25 -32.16 1.11 6.16
CA ALA A 25 -33.43 1.75 6.49
C ALA A 25 -33.20 2.85 7.52
N ALA A 26 -33.57 4.03 7.09
CA ALA A 26 -33.60 5.32 7.75
C ALA A 26 -34.04 5.30 9.24
N THR A 27 -33.26 6.03 10.08
CA THR A 27 -33.82 6.94 11.11
C THR A 27 -32.70 7.83 11.66
N GLY A 28 -32.92 9.15 11.62
CA GLY A 28 -32.34 10.12 12.59
C GLY A 28 -31.04 10.81 12.20
N ILE A 29 -31.07 11.78 11.26
CA ILE A 29 -30.02 12.79 11.12
C ILE A 29 -30.66 14.19 11.13
N ALA A 30 -30.58 14.82 12.28
CA ALA A 30 -30.65 16.26 12.40
C ALA A 30 -29.98 16.67 13.71
N ALA A 31 -28.66 16.85 13.72
CA ALA A 31 -27.89 17.65 14.70
C ALA A 31 -26.36 17.38 14.65
N LEU A 32 -25.71 17.46 13.51
CA LEU A 32 -24.22 17.48 13.44
C LEU A 32 -23.69 18.30 12.24
N GLY A 33 -24.52 19.15 11.66
CA GLY A 33 -24.14 19.96 10.50
C GLY A 33 -23.50 21.31 10.80
N ALA A 34 -23.42 21.74 12.06
CA ALA A 34 -23.01 23.12 12.40
C ALA A 34 -21.50 23.23 12.81
N ASP A 35 -20.86 22.17 13.25
CA ASP A 35 -19.48 22.26 13.76
C ASP A 35 -18.38 22.05 12.72
N LEU A 36 -18.70 21.52 11.55
CA LEU A 36 -17.69 21.31 10.49
C LEU A 36 -17.42 22.58 9.67
N ALA A 37 -18.37 23.51 9.60
CA ALA A 37 -18.18 24.77 8.88
C ALA A 37 -17.30 25.76 9.68
N SER A 38 -17.40 25.76 11.01
CA SER A 38 -16.62 26.65 11.87
C SER A 38 -15.15 26.24 12.00
N ALA A 39 -14.83 24.95 11.90
CA ALA A 39 -13.44 24.48 11.88
C ALA A 39 -12.72 24.82 10.57
N GLN A 40 -13.44 24.97 9.48
CA GLN A 40 -12.89 25.34 8.18
C GLN A 40 -12.61 26.84 8.07
N GLU A 41 -13.34 27.68 8.79
CA GLU A 41 -13.13 29.13 8.83
C GLU A 41 -11.97 29.53 9.75
N ALA A 42 -11.67 28.78 10.80
CA ALA A 42 -10.55 29.08 11.71
C ALA A 42 -9.15 28.79 11.10
N LEU A 43 -9.07 28.05 10.00
CA LEU A 43 -7.85 27.79 9.21
C LEU A 43 -7.74 28.68 7.96
N GLY A 44 -8.70 29.53 7.71
CA GLY A 44 -8.87 30.34 6.50
C GLY A 44 -8.17 31.69 6.53
N GLY A 45 -6.92 31.76 6.92
CA GLY A 45 -6.06 32.86 6.48
C GLY A 45 -5.72 32.66 5.00
N LYS A 46 -6.48 33.31 4.08
CA LYS A 46 -6.11 33.42 2.67
C LYS A 46 -4.75 34.10 2.53
N LYS A 47 -3.67 33.35 2.63
CA LYS A 47 -2.46 33.63 1.90
C LYS A 47 -2.71 33.09 0.49
N GLU A 48 -2.94 33.94 -0.47
CA GLU A 48 -2.77 33.59 -1.87
C GLU A 48 -1.37 32.98 -2.02
N SER A 49 -1.31 31.69 -2.08
CA SER A 49 -0.10 30.98 -2.46
C SER A 49 0.12 31.37 -3.92
N LYS A 50 1.09 32.23 -4.20
CA LYS A 50 1.61 32.42 -5.56
C LYS A 50 1.97 31.02 -6.04
N THR A 51 1.20 30.50 -6.98
CA THR A 51 1.52 29.26 -7.71
C THR A 51 2.81 29.56 -8.45
N VAL A 52 3.94 29.12 -7.88
CA VAL A 52 5.21 29.11 -8.61
C VAL A 52 5.01 28.11 -9.72
N ALA A 53 5.13 28.55 -10.97
CA ALA A 53 5.04 27.66 -12.11
C ALA A 53 6.12 26.58 -11.96
N LEU A 54 5.68 25.31 -11.91
CA LEU A 54 6.57 24.17 -11.84
C LEU A 54 7.33 24.05 -13.16
N ASP A 55 8.66 24.01 -13.12
CA ASP A 55 9.50 23.94 -14.33
C ASP A 55 9.69 22.51 -14.87
N TRP A 56 9.17 21.51 -14.16
CA TRP A 56 9.23 20.07 -14.49
C TRP A 56 10.64 19.49 -14.72
N LYS A 57 11.67 20.18 -14.24
CA LYS A 57 13.06 19.71 -14.28
C LYS A 57 13.45 18.89 -13.04
N GLU A 58 12.55 18.77 -12.11
CA GLU A 58 12.73 17.97 -10.92
C GLU A 58 11.49 17.12 -10.67
N VAL A 59 11.69 15.82 -10.44
CA VAL A 59 10.65 14.85 -10.08
C VAL A 59 11.01 14.26 -8.72
N TYR A 60 10.05 14.30 -7.82
CA TYR A 60 10.16 13.65 -6.53
C TYR A 60 9.55 12.26 -6.55
N TYR A 61 10.12 11.36 -5.76
CA TYR A 61 9.52 10.07 -5.51
C TYR A 61 9.36 9.81 -4.00
N THR A 62 8.41 8.95 -3.66
CA THR A 62 8.27 8.35 -2.34
C THR A 62 8.02 6.87 -2.46
N ASN A 63 8.42 6.11 -1.44
CA ASN A 63 8.03 4.72 -1.28
C ASN A 63 7.77 4.39 0.20
N CYS A 64 6.92 3.41 0.43
CA CYS A 64 6.75 2.80 1.74
C CYS A 64 7.83 1.74 1.98
N PRO A 65 8.05 1.29 3.23
CA PRO A 65 8.95 0.17 3.54
C PRO A 65 8.31 -1.18 3.15
N LEU A 66 8.10 -1.38 1.87
CA LEU A 66 7.39 -2.51 1.27
C LEU A 66 8.28 -3.22 0.23
N VAL A 67 7.90 -4.44 -0.13
CA VAL A 67 8.53 -5.17 -1.23
C VAL A 67 8.14 -4.52 -2.56
N SER A 68 9.06 -3.76 -3.13
CA SER A 68 8.84 -3.10 -4.41
C SER A 68 10.14 -2.88 -5.19
N ALA A 69 10.04 -2.73 -6.50
CA ALA A 69 11.16 -2.35 -7.35
C ALA A 69 11.77 -1.00 -6.93
N SER A 70 10.97 -0.04 -6.47
CA SER A 70 11.45 1.25 -5.99
C SER A 70 12.34 1.14 -4.75
N ASN A 71 12.06 0.19 -3.84
CA ASN A 71 12.93 -0.06 -2.69
C ASN A 71 14.26 -0.68 -3.10
N VAL A 72 14.25 -1.58 -4.07
CA VAL A 72 15.49 -2.15 -4.63
C VAL A 72 16.31 -1.09 -5.37
N ASP A 73 15.65 -0.18 -6.10
CA ASP A 73 16.30 0.87 -6.88
C ASP A 73 17.06 1.91 -6.04
N GLN A 74 16.77 2.01 -4.75
CA GLN A 74 17.53 2.91 -3.86
C GLN A 74 19.03 2.58 -3.82
N GLU A 75 19.39 1.29 -3.91
CA GLU A 75 20.78 0.87 -4.00
C GLU A 75 21.28 0.81 -5.44
N LEU A 76 20.43 0.48 -6.42
CA LEU A 76 20.84 0.37 -7.82
C LEU A 76 20.94 1.74 -8.52
N GLY A 77 20.09 2.69 -8.18
CA GLY A 77 20.08 4.05 -8.72
C GLY A 77 19.70 4.14 -10.21
N TRP A 78 19.13 3.10 -10.79
CA TRP A 78 18.89 3.03 -12.24
C TRP A 78 17.81 3.98 -12.73
N THR A 79 16.79 4.24 -11.92
CA THR A 79 15.78 5.25 -12.27
C THR A 79 16.39 6.65 -12.32
N ARG A 80 17.30 6.96 -11.38
CA ARG A 80 18.03 8.24 -11.39
C ARG A 80 18.83 8.41 -12.69
N GLU A 81 19.47 7.35 -13.17
CA GLU A 81 20.21 7.40 -14.44
C GLU A 81 19.28 7.54 -15.66
N GLU A 82 18.07 6.95 -15.64
CA GLU A 82 17.09 7.19 -16.71
C GLU A 82 16.65 8.66 -16.75
N TYR A 83 16.34 9.27 -15.61
CA TYR A 83 15.97 10.69 -15.55
C TYR A 83 17.10 11.63 -15.95
N LYS A 84 18.34 11.29 -15.60
CA LYS A 84 19.52 12.06 -16.03
C LYS A 84 19.66 12.15 -17.54
N LYS A 85 19.29 11.08 -18.28
CA LYS A 85 19.33 11.07 -19.76
C LYS A 85 18.41 12.12 -20.39
N ILE A 86 17.33 12.48 -19.71
CA ILE A 86 16.36 13.50 -20.17
C ILE A 86 16.56 14.85 -19.48
N GLY A 87 17.66 15.04 -18.75
CA GLY A 87 18.00 16.31 -18.10
C GLY A 87 17.12 16.67 -16.90
N VAL A 88 16.48 15.68 -16.27
CA VAL A 88 15.58 15.88 -15.11
C VAL A 88 16.23 15.33 -13.85
N LYS A 89 16.14 16.08 -12.75
CA LYS A 89 16.57 15.63 -11.43
C LYS A 89 15.51 14.72 -10.83
N TYR A 90 15.93 13.53 -10.41
CA TYR A 90 15.09 12.58 -9.69
C TYR A 90 15.56 12.49 -8.23
N ALA A 91 14.70 12.82 -7.27
CA ALA A 91 15.07 12.97 -5.88
C ALA A 91 14.01 12.39 -4.94
N PHE A 92 14.46 11.95 -3.77
CA PHE A 92 13.54 11.56 -2.70
C PHE A 92 12.76 12.79 -2.19
N LEU A 93 11.48 12.63 -1.89
CA LEU A 93 10.61 13.72 -1.42
C LEU A 93 11.26 14.48 -0.26
N ARG A 94 11.87 13.79 0.69
CA ARG A 94 12.49 14.36 1.88
C ARG A 94 13.92 14.87 1.68
N SER A 95 14.42 14.89 0.46
CA SER A 95 15.74 15.50 0.15
C SER A 95 15.74 17.02 0.30
N ARG A 96 14.57 17.63 0.43
CA ARG A 96 14.41 19.06 0.74
C ARG A 96 13.68 19.22 2.08
N ARG A 97 14.16 20.14 2.91
CA ARG A 97 13.59 20.42 4.24
C ARG A 97 12.16 20.96 4.16
N GLU A 98 11.84 21.73 3.15
CA GLU A 98 10.51 22.29 2.89
C GLU A 98 9.46 21.25 2.49
N ASN A 99 9.88 20.09 2.03
CA ASN A 99 9.00 18.99 1.70
C ASN A 99 8.74 18.16 2.96
N ASN A 100 7.55 18.21 3.51
CA ASN A 100 7.12 17.27 4.53
C ASN A 100 6.68 15.92 3.93
N TRP A 101 6.11 15.02 4.74
CA TRP A 101 5.67 13.70 4.30
C TRP A 101 4.22 13.65 3.80
N TYR A 102 3.44 14.72 3.96
CA TYR A 102 2.02 14.76 3.54
C TYR A 102 1.79 14.49 2.05
N PRO A 103 2.65 14.94 1.11
CA PRO A 103 2.48 14.59 -0.30
C PRO A 103 2.40 13.08 -0.57
N HIS A 104 3.05 12.25 0.26
CA HIS A 104 2.93 10.79 0.20
C HIS A 104 1.49 10.30 0.44
N TYR A 105 0.70 11.01 1.26
CA TYR A 105 -0.66 10.62 1.62
C TYR A 105 -1.74 11.32 0.80
N ILE A 106 -1.53 12.58 0.45
CA ILE A 106 -2.58 13.45 -0.14
C ILE A 106 -2.22 14.01 -1.51
N HIS A 107 -1.07 13.64 -2.08
CA HIS A 107 -0.61 14.05 -3.42
C HIS A 107 -0.68 15.58 -3.68
N ASN A 108 -0.42 16.40 -2.68
CA ASN A 108 -0.43 17.86 -2.79
C ASN A 108 0.85 18.45 -3.41
N LEU A 109 1.65 17.64 -4.09
CA LEU A 109 2.82 18.03 -4.87
C LEU A 109 2.70 17.47 -6.28
N ASP A 110 2.72 18.35 -7.30
CA ASP A 110 2.37 17.98 -8.68
C ASP A 110 3.42 17.09 -9.34
N ASN A 111 4.71 17.33 -9.07
CA ASN A 111 5.84 16.56 -9.60
C ASN A 111 6.25 15.37 -8.75
N LEU A 112 5.28 14.74 -8.07
CA LEU A 112 5.50 13.56 -7.23
C LEU A 112 5.00 12.29 -7.92
N ILE A 113 5.86 11.26 -7.94
CA ILE A 113 5.45 9.88 -8.19
C ILE A 113 5.53 9.11 -6.87
N ARG A 114 4.41 8.53 -6.48
CA ARG A 114 4.27 7.77 -5.24
C ARG A 114 4.23 6.28 -5.52
N PHE A 115 5.02 5.51 -4.77
CA PHE A 115 4.90 4.06 -4.72
C PHE A 115 4.68 3.60 -3.27
N GLY A 116 3.53 3.05 -2.97
CA GLY A 116 3.22 2.64 -1.60
C GLY A 116 1.82 2.07 -1.44
N GLY A 117 1.41 1.78 -0.21
CA GLY A 117 0.16 1.11 0.13
C GLY A 117 -1.08 1.69 -0.55
N LEU A 118 -2.11 0.87 -0.64
CA LEU A 118 -3.29 1.03 -1.49
C LEU A 118 -4.25 2.14 -1.04
N PHE A 119 -4.53 2.25 0.26
CA PHE A 119 -5.64 3.07 0.75
C PHE A 119 -5.45 4.59 0.58
N PRO A 120 -4.25 5.18 0.81
CA PRO A 120 -4.07 6.60 0.57
C PRO A 120 -4.34 7.03 -0.87
N PRO A 121 -3.82 6.37 -1.93
CA PRO A 121 -4.11 6.73 -3.31
C PRO A 121 -5.60 6.58 -3.70
N ILE A 122 -6.29 5.58 -3.17
CA ILE A 122 -7.75 5.43 -3.37
C ILE A 122 -8.46 6.66 -2.80
N HIS A 123 -8.13 7.07 -1.57
CA HIS A 123 -8.71 8.27 -0.96
C HIS A 123 -8.40 9.53 -1.77
N VAL A 124 -7.15 9.68 -2.22
CA VAL A 124 -6.76 10.84 -3.04
C VAL A 124 -7.58 10.90 -4.32
N HIS A 125 -7.67 9.78 -5.06
CA HIS A 125 -8.38 9.75 -6.33
C HIS A 125 -9.89 9.96 -6.16
N ALA A 126 -10.47 9.38 -5.11
CA ALA A 126 -11.90 9.49 -4.82
C ALA A 126 -12.30 10.91 -4.39
N ASP A 127 -11.55 11.53 -3.47
CA ASP A 127 -12.06 12.67 -2.70
C ASP A 127 -11.18 13.93 -2.75
N ILE A 128 -9.92 13.85 -3.21
CA ILE A 128 -9.00 14.99 -3.14
C ILE A 128 -8.68 15.56 -4.53
N ARG A 129 -8.12 14.73 -5.43
CA ARG A 129 -7.72 15.20 -6.77
C ARG A 129 -7.58 14.06 -7.77
N ARG A 130 -7.67 14.40 -9.05
CA ARG A 130 -7.44 13.45 -10.15
C ARG A 130 -6.00 12.94 -10.14
N THR A 131 -5.85 11.61 -10.19
CA THR A 131 -4.58 10.92 -10.29
C THR A 131 -4.64 9.84 -11.36
N LYS A 132 -3.50 9.23 -11.69
CA LYS A 132 -3.39 8.06 -12.56
C LYS A 132 -2.73 6.93 -11.81
N LEU A 133 -3.25 5.72 -12.00
CA LEU A 133 -2.70 4.46 -11.50
C LEU A 133 -1.80 3.87 -12.58
N LEU A 134 -0.49 3.82 -12.32
CA LEU A 134 0.54 3.46 -13.30
C LEU A 134 0.98 2.01 -13.23
N GLY A 135 0.83 1.39 -12.06
CA GLY A 135 1.26 0.03 -11.79
C GLY A 135 1.01 -0.37 -10.35
N ALA A 136 1.14 -1.65 -10.08
CA ALA A 136 1.03 -2.21 -8.74
C ALA A 136 2.06 -3.32 -8.54
N THR A 137 2.41 -3.60 -7.29
CA THR A 137 3.17 -4.79 -6.91
C THR A 137 2.32 -6.04 -7.15
N HIS A 138 2.94 -7.21 -7.07
CA HIS A 138 2.21 -8.46 -7.12
C HIS A 138 1.10 -8.50 -6.05
N ALA A 139 -0.10 -8.96 -6.44
CA ALA A 139 -1.21 -9.13 -5.51
C ALA A 139 -0.86 -10.15 -4.43
N PRO A 140 -1.39 -9.99 -3.22
CA PRO A 140 -0.77 -10.45 -2.00
C PRO A 140 -0.63 -11.96 -1.85
N HIS A 141 0.44 -12.34 -1.19
CA HIS A 141 0.64 -13.65 -0.58
C HIS A 141 0.91 -13.53 0.93
N GLU A 142 0.71 -12.35 1.49
CA GLU A 142 1.18 -12.05 2.84
C GLU A 142 0.07 -11.98 3.89
N GLY A 143 -1.17 -12.16 3.57
CA GLY A 143 -2.34 -12.11 4.44
C GLY A 143 -2.12 -11.56 5.86
N GLY A 144 -3.15 -11.03 6.48
CA GLY A 144 -3.06 -10.61 7.88
C GLY A 144 -3.36 -11.75 8.84
N CYS A 145 -3.04 -11.55 10.11
CA CYS A 145 -3.37 -12.51 11.18
C CYS A 145 -3.98 -11.83 12.42
N MET A 146 -4.67 -12.62 13.23
CA MET A 146 -5.15 -12.23 14.56
C MET A 146 -4.13 -12.66 15.60
N LEU A 147 -3.59 -11.68 16.33
CA LEU A 147 -2.64 -11.90 17.41
C LEU A 147 -3.32 -11.82 18.78
N VAL A 148 -2.88 -12.69 19.67
CA VAL A 148 -3.19 -12.70 21.10
C VAL A 148 -1.90 -12.80 21.91
N ARG A 149 -1.96 -12.58 23.24
CA ARG A 149 -0.80 -12.84 24.09
C ARG A 149 -0.44 -14.33 24.07
N ALA A 150 0.84 -14.65 23.97
CA ALA A 150 1.32 -16.03 23.91
C ALA A 150 0.87 -16.89 25.12
N ARG A 151 0.75 -16.26 26.30
CA ARG A 151 0.38 -16.91 27.56
C ARG A 151 -1.12 -17.18 27.75
N ASP A 152 -1.99 -16.59 26.89
CA ASP A 152 -3.44 -16.69 27.04
C ASP A 152 -3.97 -18.03 26.49
N ASP A 153 -5.01 -18.58 27.12
CA ASP A 153 -5.72 -19.75 26.62
C ASP A 153 -6.75 -19.40 25.55
N ILE A 154 -6.26 -18.72 24.51
CA ILE A 154 -6.99 -18.32 23.30
C ILE A 154 -6.25 -18.93 22.12
N TYR A 155 -6.90 -19.84 21.38
CA TYR A 155 -6.26 -20.63 20.32
C TYR A 155 -6.96 -20.51 18.95
N ARG A 156 -8.18 -19.97 18.93
CA ARG A 156 -8.99 -19.83 17.71
C ARG A 156 -9.91 -18.61 17.82
N MET A 157 -10.42 -18.14 16.70
CA MET A 157 -11.29 -16.96 16.64
C MET A 157 -12.52 -17.05 17.53
N THR A 158 -13.13 -18.24 17.66
CA THR A 158 -14.33 -18.44 18.51
C THR A 158 -14.07 -18.23 19.99
N ASP A 159 -12.83 -18.33 20.45
CA ASP A 159 -12.45 -18.05 21.85
C ASP A 159 -12.47 -16.54 22.16
N LEU A 160 -12.56 -15.69 21.11
CA LEU A 160 -12.69 -14.25 21.24
C LEU A 160 -14.12 -13.75 21.52
N LYS A 161 -15.13 -14.63 21.60
CA LYS A 161 -16.50 -14.21 21.94
C LYS A 161 -16.51 -13.46 23.27
N GLY A 162 -17.09 -12.24 23.26
CA GLY A 162 -17.15 -11.35 24.41
C GLY A 162 -15.83 -10.65 24.78
N LYS A 163 -14.72 -10.98 24.11
CA LYS A 163 -13.39 -10.40 24.33
C LYS A 163 -13.21 -9.06 23.63
N LYS A 164 -12.16 -8.35 24.00
CA LYS A 164 -11.80 -7.03 23.46
C LYS A 164 -10.81 -7.19 22.30
N ILE A 165 -11.15 -6.63 21.14
CA ILE A 165 -10.23 -6.50 20.00
C ILE A 165 -9.87 -5.02 19.86
N GLY A 166 -8.56 -4.72 19.84
CA GLY A 166 -8.04 -3.36 19.67
C GLY A 166 -8.12 -2.91 18.21
N LEU A 167 -8.42 -1.63 18.01
CA LEU A 167 -8.46 -0.99 16.72
C LEU A 167 -7.83 0.40 16.82
N THR A 168 -6.89 0.74 15.95
CA THR A 168 -6.26 2.08 15.96
C THR A 168 -7.26 3.16 15.58
N LYS A 169 -6.99 4.38 16.07
CA LYS A 169 -7.72 5.58 15.71
C LYS A 169 -6.76 6.75 15.59
N SER A 170 -6.40 7.09 14.35
CA SER A 170 -5.57 8.26 14.09
C SER A 170 -6.31 9.53 14.49
N LEU A 171 -5.61 10.43 15.20
CA LEU A 171 -6.07 11.78 15.49
C LEU A 171 -5.68 12.78 14.39
N ASN A 172 -4.90 12.34 13.39
CA ASN A 172 -4.54 13.14 12.25
C ASN A 172 -5.71 13.21 11.25
N THR A 173 -6.19 14.42 10.98
CA THR A 173 -7.33 14.67 10.09
C THR A 173 -6.94 15.07 8.67
N ILE A 174 -5.64 15.25 8.39
CA ILE A 174 -5.15 15.69 7.07
C ILE A 174 -5.15 14.52 6.07
N LYS A 175 -4.94 13.31 6.56
CA LYS A 175 -4.89 12.08 5.77
C LYS A 175 -5.91 11.06 6.26
N ASN A 176 -6.20 10.06 5.43
CA ASN A 176 -7.01 8.92 5.88
C ASN A 176 -6.29 8.09 6.95
N ASP A 177 -7.06 7.45 7.81
CA ASP A 177 -6.56 6.52 8.83
C ASP A 177 -6.34 5.12 8.20
N TRP A 178 -5.29 5.00 7.39
CA TRP A 178 -5.02 3.78 6.65
C TRP A 178 -4.68 2.57 7.53
N TRP A 179 -4.17 2.79 8.76
CA TRP A 179 -3.98 1.72 9.74
C TRP A 179 -5.32 1.13 10.15
N ARG A 180 -6.26 1.98 10.56
CA ARG A 180 -7.60 1.57 10.95
C ARG A 180 -8.32 0.86 9.81
N ILE A 181 -8.24 1.37 8.59
CA ILE A 181 -8.90 0.78 7.42
C ILE A 181 -8.49 -0.67 7.24
N GLN A 182 -7.19 -0.97 7.25
CA GLN A 182 -6.71 -2.33 7.07
C GLN A 182 -7.00 -3.25 8.27
N GLU A 183 -6.90 -2.73 9.49
CA GLU A 183 -7.22 -3.48 10.71
C GLU A 183 -8.70 -3.84 10.74
N GLU A 184 -9.59 -2.90 10.46
CA GLU A 184 -11.03 -3.11 10.44
C GLU A 184 -11.43 -4.12 9.35
N GLN A 185 -10.86 -4.01 8.15
CA GLN A 185 -11.09 -4.96 7.06
C GLN A 185 -10.67 -6.37 7.46
N GLY A 186 -9.49 -6.54 8.03
CA GLY A 186 -8.97 -7.85 8.44
C GLY A 186 -9.75 -8.45 9.59
N ILE A 187 -10.11 -7.66 10.61
CA ILE A 187 -10.92 -8.10 11.75
C ILE A 187 -12.28 -8.62 11.27
N GLU A 188 -13.00 -7.84 10.45
CA GLU A 188 -14.32 -8.24 9.95
C GLU A 188 -14.27 -9.49 9.09
N LEU A 189 -13.22 -9.62 8.28
CA LEU A 189 -13.02 -10.77 7.42
C LEU A 189 -12.79 -12.04 8.25
N MET A 190 -11.89 -11.99 9.25
CA MET A 190 -11.61 -13.11 10.13
C MET A 190 -12.81 -13.52 10.98
N LEU A 191 -13.56 -12.54 11.48
CA LEU A 191 -14.80 -12.83 12.20
C LEU A 191 -15.79 -13.60 11.32
N ARG A 192 -16.04 -13.12 10.09
CA ARG A 192 -16.96 -13.77 9.14
C ARG A 192 -16.53 -15.17 8.74
N LEU A 193 -15.24 -15.39 8.46
CA LEU A 193 -14.69 -16.70 8.13
C LEU A 193 -14.91 -17.72 9.24
N ASN A 194 -15.01 -17.26 10.48
CA ASN A 194 -15.23 -18.10 11.67
C ASN A 194 -16.69 -18.06 12.17
N GLY A 195 -17.66 -17.66 11.34
CA GLY A 195 -19.08 -17.60 11.69
C GLY A 195 -19.41 -16.59 12.78
N MET A 196 -18.59 -15.57 12.94
CA MET A 196 -18.73 -14.50 13.92
C MET A 196 -19.00 -13.16 13.26
N SER A 197 -19.39 -12.19 14.05
CA SER A 197 -19.62 -10.81 13.64
C SER A 197 -19.05 -9.81 14.67
N ARG A 198 -19.06 -8.53 14.35
CA ARG A 198 -18.68 -7.47 15.31
C ARG A 198 -19.52 -7.46 16.60
N ARG A 199 -20.73 -8.06 16.59
CA ARG A 199 -21.59 -8.17 17.79
C ARG A 199 -21.09 -9.20 18.79
N ASP A 200 -20.26 -10.15 18.33
CA ASP A 200 -19.72 -11.21 19.17
C ASP A 200 -18.47 -10.77 19.95
N VAL A 201 -17.90 -9.61 19.65
CA VAL A 201 -16.68 -9.07 20.26
C VAL A 201 -16.86 -7.62 20.69
N LYS A 202 -15.93 -7.10 21.49
CA LYS A 202 -15.89 -5.69 21.90
C LYS A 202 -14.77 -4.99 21.17
N ILE A 203 -15.07 -4.14 20.20
CA ILE A 203 -14.05 -3.29 19.54
C ILE A 203 -13.69 -2.14 20.47
N VAL A 204 -12.40 -1.95 20.70
CA VAL A 204 -11.85 -0.89 21.55
C VAL A 204 -10.96 0.01 20.72
N ASP A 205 -11.34 1.29 20.58
CA ASP A 205 -10.55 2.29 19.88
C ASP A 205 -9.32 2.70 20.69
N PHE A 206 -8.17 2.77 20.02
CA PHE A 206 -6.91 3.30 20.56
C PHE A 206 -6.49 4.55 19.79
N PRO A 207 -6.83 5.74 20.30
CA PRO A 207 -6.41 6.99 19.67
C PRO A 207 -4.89 7.18 19.78
N TYR A 208 -4.27 7.66 18.69
CA TYR A 208 -2.84 8.01 18.65
C TYR A 208 -2.63 9.26 17.78
N PRO A 209 -1.58 10.08 18.05
CA PRO A 209 -1.36 11.36 17.35
C PRO A 209 -1.17 11.20 15.86
N ASP A 210 -0.49 10.13 15.41
CA ASP A 210 -0.14 9.86 14.01
C ASP A 210 0.61 11.05 13.35
N ASP A 211 1.59 11.58 14.07
CA ASP A 211 2.34 12.79 13.78
C ASP A 211 3.87 12.56 13.71
N TRP A 212 4.30 11.30 13.63
CA TRP A 212 5.71 10.92 13.72
C TRP A 212 6.61 11.65 12.70
N TYR A 213 6.06 11.98 11.53
CA TYR A 213 6.78 12.69 10.46
C TYR A 213 6.82 14.20 10.62
N ASP A 214 6.10 14.77 11.60
CA ASP A 214 6.14 16.19 11.96
C ASP A 214 7.12 16.47 13.10
N LYS A 215 7.71 15.43 13.68
CA LYS A 215 8.69 15.57 14.75
C LYS A 215 9.98 16.23 14.22
N PRO A 216 10.65 17.09 15.01
CA PRO A 216 11.83 17.83 14.55
C PRO A 216 12.92 16.97 13.92
N GLU A 217 13.20 15.81 14.48
CA GLU A 217 14.20 14.86 13.98
C GLU A 217 13.84 14.24 12.63
N MET A 218 12.56 14.28 12.25
CA MET A 218 12.07 13.81 10.96
C MET A 218 12.05 14.90 9.89
N LEU A 219 12.33 16.16 10.24
CA LEU A 219 12.30 17.28 9.31
C LEU A 219 13.64 17.50 8.59
N ASP A 220 14.73 16.89 9.02
CA ASP A 220 16.02 16.99 8.35
C ASP A 220 15.96 16.41 6.92
N PRO A 221 16.68 17.01 5.96
CA PRO A 221 16.81 16.44 4.63
C PRO A 221 17.40 15.03 4.67
N MET A 222 16.90 14.16 3.80
CA MET A 222 17.32 12.75 3.66
C MET A 222 17.48 12.44 2.18
N GLU A 223 18.57 11.78 1.81
CA GLU A 223 18.86 11.47 0.40
C GLU A 223 18.01 10.32 -0.13
N ASN A 224 17.58 9.42 0.75
CA ASN A 224 16.81 8.25 0.36
C ASN A 224 15.86 7.77 1.49
N PRO A 225 14.83 6.97 1.16
CA PRO A 225 13.88 6.47 2.16
C PRO A 225 14.48 5.58 3.24
N SER A 226 15.58 4.87 3.01
CA SER A 226 16.17 4.00 4.04
C SER A 226 16.66 4.79 5.25
N GLU A 227 17.13 6.02 5.06
CA GLU A 227 17.50 6.91 6.16
C GLU A 227 16.31 7.26 7.05
N LEU A 228 15.13 7.46 6.45
CA LEU A 228 13.88 7.71 7.18
C LEU A 228 13.50 6.51 8.05
N TRP A 229 13.60 5.30 7.47
CA TRP A 229 13.21 4.08 8.18
C TRP A 229 14.20 3.74 9.29
N LEU A 230 15.50 3.99 9.10
CA LEU A 230 16.51 3.84 10.15
C LEU A 230 16.30 4.82 11.29
N LYS A 231 16.05 6.09 11.00
CA LYS A 231 15.74 7.10 12.04
C LYS A 231 14.50 6.73 12.86
N ARG A 232 13.53 6.11 12.24
CA ARG A 232 12.29 5.68 12.88
C ARG A 232 12.44 4.38 13.68
N ASP A 233 13.54 3.65 13.51
CA ASP A 233 13.69 2.28 14.04
C ASP A 233 12.46 1.41 13.74
N HIS A 234 12.07 1.39 12.47
CA HIS A 234 10.77 0.93 12.02
C HIS A 234 10.44 -0.52 12.40
N LYS A 235 11.43 -1.40 12.55
CA LYS A 235 11.20 -2.79 12.97
C LYS A 235 10.80 -2.84 14.45
N HIS A 236 11.46 -2.08 15.31
CA HIS A 236 11.12 -1.98 16.72
C HIS A 236 9.77 -1.30 16.95
N ASP A 237 9.53 -0.19 16.25
CA ASP A 237 8.26 0.55 16.30
C ASP A 237 7.05 -0.35 16.00
N LEU A 238 7.18 -1.27 15.03
CA LEU A 238 6.09 -2.19 14.69
C LEU A 238 5.86 -3.27 15.72
N ALA A 239 6.92 -3.73 16.40
CA ALA A 239 6.79 -4.72 17.45
C ALA A 239 6.10 -4.17 18.71
N PHE A 240 6.13 -2.83 18.90
CA PHE A 240 5.67 -2.17 20.13
C PHE A 240 4.85 -0.90 19.89
N ARG A 241 4.07 -0.85 18.83
CA ARG A 241 3.07 0.20 18.63
C ARG A 241 2.06 0.24 19.78
N PRO A 242 1.23 1.30 19.88
CA PRO A 242 0.23 1.42 20.94
C PRO A 242 -0.69 0.19 21.10
N LEU A 243 -1.08 -0.45 20.00
CA LEU A 243 -1.93 -1.66 20.05
C LEU A 243 -1.19 -2.88 20.58
N GLU A 244 0.03 -3.13 20.12
CA GLU A 244 0.88 -4.22 20.59
C GLU A 244 1.20 -4.06 22.07
N THR A 245 1.49 -2.83 22.49
CA THR A 245 1.66 -2.50 23.92
C THR A 245 0.39 -2.75 24.70
N ALA A 246 -0.77 -2.32 24.22
CA ALA A 246 -2.06 -2.54 24.86
C ALA A 246 -2.41 -4.05 24.98
N LEU A 247 -2.07 -4.84 23.96
CA LEU A 247 -2.22 -6.30 23.98
C LEU A 247 -1.28 -6.92 25.02
N ALA A 248 0.00 -6.55 25.04
CA ALA A 248 0.97 -7.08 26.00
C ALA A 248 0.57 -6.78 27.44
N GLU A 249 0.02 -5.60 27.71
CA GLU A 249 -0.47 -5.15 29.01
C GLU A 249 -1.86 -5.71 29.39
N GLY A 250 -2.56 -6.37 28.47
CA GLY A 250 -3.89 -6.96 28.73
C GLY A 250 -5.05 -5.95 28.70
N LYS A 251 -4.85 -4.77 28.12
CA LYS A 251 -5.92 -3.78 27.89
C LYS A 251 -6.92 -4.26 26.83
N VAL A 252 -6.44 -5.06 25.87
CA VAL A 252 -7.21 -5.81 24.88
C VAL A 252 -6.78 -7.28 24.88
N ASP A 253 -7.59 -8.15 24.29
CA ASP A 253 -7.35 -9.59 24.23
C ASP A 253 -6.78 -10.03 22.88
N ALA A 254 -7.05 -9.27 21.81
CA ALA A 254 -6.55 -9.53 20.47
C ALA A 254 -6.33 -8.23 19.69
N ILE A 255 -5.45 -8.30 18.68
CA ILE A 255 -5.24 -7.26 17.67
C ILE A 255 -5.07 -7.91 16.29
N TYR A 256 -5.36 -7.16 15.24
CA TYR A 256 -5.01 -7.55 13.87
C TYR A 256 -3.61 -7.06 13.50
N THR A 257 -2.84 -7.90 12.81
CA THR A 257 -1.61 -7.49 12.12
C THR A 257 -1.69 -7.80 10.63
N GLN A 258 -1.17 -6.90 9.80
CA GLN A 258 -1.56 -6.85 8.38
C GLN A 258 -0.82 -7.83 7.46
N SER A 259 0.35 -8.37 7.87
CA SER A 259 1.16 -9.20 6.97
C SER A 259 2.08 -10.15 7.73
N LYS A 260 2.62 -11.13 7.02
CA LYS A 260 3.59 -12.10 7.55
C LYS A 260 4.84 -11.45 8.15
N PRO A 261 5.51 -10.49 7.49
CA PRO A 261 6.67 -9.83 8.10
C PRO A 261 6.34 -9.22 9.47
N PHE A 262 5.19 -8.58 9.61
CA PHE A 262 4.77 -8.01 10.89
C PHE A 262 4.46 -9.08 11.93
N GLN A 263 3.80 -10.17 11.52
CA GLN A 263 3.56 -11.32 12.38
C GLN A 263 4.86 -11.89 12.93
N HIS A 264 5.82 -12.21 12.05
CA HIS A 264 7.11 -12.79 12.44
C HIS A 264 7.84 -11.87 13.42
N LEU A 265 7.86 -10.56 13.14
CA LEU A 265 8.50 -9.58 14.01
C LEU A 265 7.85 -9.52 15.40
N GLN A 266 6.52 -9.60 15.48
CA GLN A 266 5.78 -9.57 16.73
C GLN A 266 5.91 -10.88 17.50
N GLU A 267 5.83 -12.05 16.84
CA GLU A 267 6.02 -13.36 17.45
C GLU A 267 7.45 -13.58 17.94
N ALA A 268 8.47 -13.02 17.25
CA ALA A 268 9.87 -13.07 17.67
C ALA A 268 10.12 -12.42 19.04
N THR A 269 9.21 -11.53 19.50
CA THR A 269 9.27 -11.00 20.87
C THR A 269 8.94 -12.03 21.96
N GLY A 270 8.38 -13.18 21.60
CA GLY A 270 7.87 -14.20 22.54
C GLY A 270 6.60 -13.79 23.30
N LYS A 271 6.06 -12.58 23.06
CA LYS A 271 4.89 -12.05 23.79
C LYS A 271 3.57 -12.39 23.11
N PHE A 272 3.58 -12.68 21.82
CA PHE A 272 2.39 -12.86 20.99
C PHE A 272 2.40 -14.20 20.25
N LYS A 273 1.21 -14.66 19.90
CA LYS A 273 0.97 -15.79 18.99
C LYS A 273 -0.19 -15.49 18.06
N ALA A 274 -0.12 -15.98 16.81
CA ALA A 274 -1.23 -15.93 15.87
C ALA A 274 -2.23 -17.05 16.12
N ILE A 275 -3.53 -16.72 16.12
CA ILE A 275 -4.64 -17.68 16.26
C ILE A 275 -5.45 -17.84 14.98
N GLU A 276 -5.32 -16.91 14.05
CA GLU A 276 -5.91 -16.94 12.71
C GLU A 276 -4.97 -16.26 11.72
N ASP A 277 -4.94 -16.78 10.50
CA ASP A 277 -3.99 -16.35 9.48
C ASP A 277 -4.60 -16.47 8.08
N LEU A 278 -4.88 -15.34 7.46
CA LEU A 278 -5.51 -15.28 6.14
C LEU A 278 -4.64 -15.86 5.01
N SER A 279 -3.32 -15.95 5.19
CA SER A 279 -2.43 -16.55 4.19
C SER A 279 -2.57 -18.08 4.08
N ARG A 280 -3.22 -18.71 5.03
CA ARG A 280 -3.49 -20.16 5.00
C ARG A 280 -4.65 -20.55 4.09
N TYR A 281 -5.46 -19.58 3.68
CA TYR A 281 -6.58 -19.82 2.79
C TYR A 281 -6.13 -19.76 1.33
N PRO A 282 -6.64 -20.66 0.46
CA PRO A 282 -6.26 -20.65 -0.97
C PRO A 282 -6.85 -19.46 -1.74
N ASP A 283 -7.85 -18.79 -1.20
CA ASP A 283 -8.47 -17.61 -1.81
C ASP A 283 -7.63 -16.36 -1.53
N TRP A 284 -6.88 -15.91 -2.52
CA TRP A 284 -6.03 -14.72 -2.44
C TRP A 284 -6.80 -13.44 -2.12
N THR A 285 -8.11 -13.38 -2.44
CA THR A 285 -8.93 -12.18 -2.18
C THR A 285 -9.06 -11.88 -0.67
N LEU A 286 -8.84 -12.88 0.17
CA LEU A 286 -8.83 -12.73 1.63
C LEU A 286 -7.60 -11.98 2.15
N GLN A 287 -6.57 -11.84 1.33
CA GLN A 287 -5.28 -11.27 1.73
C GLN A 287 -5.14 -9.79 1.38
N VAL A 288 -6.20 -9.16 0.86
CA VAL A 288 -6.19 -7.74 0.50
C VAL A 288 -6.27 -6.89 1.76
N ALA A 289 -5.16 -6.27 2.14
CA ALA A 289 -5.05 -5.39 3.30
C ALA A 289 -4.04 -4.28 3.01
N ASN A 290 -4.47 -3.16 2.43
CA ASN A 290 -3.60 -2.06 1.97
C ASN A 290 -2.55 -2.50 0.91
N ILE A 291 -2.76 -3.66 0.30
CA ILE A 291 -1.94 -4.28 -0.77
C ILE A 291 -2.88 -4.65 -1.93
N PRO A 292 -2.40 -4.61 -3.20
CA PRO A 292 -1.04 -4.36 -3.65
C PRO A 292 -0.59 -2.92 -3.39
N ALA A 293 0.71 -2.70 -3.21
CA ALA A 293 1.25 -1.35 -3.25
C ALA A 293 1.14 -0.81 -4.67
N VAL A 294 0.75 0.46 -4.81
CA VAL A 294 0.45 1.06 -6.11
C VAL A 294 1.35 2.24 -6.44
N ILE A 295 1.61 2.41 -7.74
CA ILE A 295 2.31 3.56 -8.29
C ILE A 295 1.26 4.55 -8.79
N THR A 296 1.34 5.79 -8.31
CA THR A 296 0.43 6.85 -8.73
C THR A 296 1.17 8.17 -8.94
N CYS A 297 0.65 8.96 -9.86
CA CYS A 297 1.03 10.36 -10.05
C CYS A 297 -0.21 11.23 -10.24
N THR A 298 -0.05 12.54 -10.28
CA THR A 298 -1.16 13.45 -10.62
C THR A 298 -1.58 13.26 -12.09
N ALA A 299 -2.86 13.47 -12.39
CA ALA A 299 -3.34 13.43 -13.77
C ALA A 299 -2.63 14.50 -14.61
N GLU A 300 -2.30 15.65 -14.02
CA GLU A 300 -1.56 16.72 -14.70
C GLU A 300 -0.17 16.27 -15.18
N MET A 301 0.61 15.60 -14.32
CA MET A 301 1.90 15.03 -14.73
C MET A 301 1.72 14.04 -15.88
N ALA A 302 0.77 13.13 -15.79
CA ALA A 302 0.54 12.11 -16.80
C ALA A 302 0.08 12.70 -18.15
N GLU A 303 -0.76 13.74 -18.10
CA GLU A 303 -1.35 14.37 -19.30
C GLU A 303 -0.39 15.35 -19.98
N LYS A 304 0.40 16.13 -19.22
CA LYS A 304 1.28 17.18 -19.76
C LYS A 304 2.75 16.77 -19.90
N HIS A 305 3.19 15.78 -19.10
CA HIS A 305 4.59 15.33 -19.03
C HIS A 305 4.68 13.80 -19.03
N PRO A 306 4.07 13.11 -20.03
CA PRO A 306 4.07 11.66 -20.13
C PRO A 306 5.47 11.06 -20.16
N GLU A 307 6.47 11.78 -20.69
CA GLU A 307 7.88 11.37 -20.73
C GLU A 307 8.47 11.14 -19.34
N LEU A 308 8.04 11.91 -18.34
CA LEU A 308 8.49 11.74 -16.95
C LEU A 308 7.95 10.44 -16.37
N VAL A 309 6.69 10.15 -16.63
CA VAL A 309 6.02 8.93 -16.15
C VAL A 309 6.61 7.69 -16.83
N VAL A 310 6.80 7.73 -18.16
CA VAL A 310 7.44 6.64 -18.93
C VAL A 310 8.85 6.39 -18.41
N THR A 311 9.62 7.45 -18.12
CA THR A 311 10.99 7.32 -17.59
C THR A 311 11.01 6.62 -16.24
N PHE A 312 10.08 6.96 -15.36
CA PHE A 312 9.92 6.25 -14.08
C PHE A 312 9.62 4.76 -14.30
N MET A 313 8.63 4.45 -15.14
CA MET A 313 8.24 3.07 -15.41
C MET A 313 9.36 2.26 -16.07
N LYS A 314 10.21 2.89 -16.91
CA LYS A 314 11.44 2.23 -17.42
C LYS A 314 12.37 1.79 -16.29
N GLY A 315 12.61 2.67 -15.33
CA GLY A 315 13.40 2.36 -14.14
C GLY A 315 12.81 1.16 -13.37
N MET A 316 11.52 1.22 -13.06
CA MET A 316 10.82 0.17 -12.31
C MET A 316 10.84 -1.19 -13.02
N ILE A 317 10.64 -1.21 -14.35
CA ILE A 317 10.71 -2.46 -15.14
C ILE A 317 12.13 -3.03 -15.15
N LYS A 318 13.16 -2.21 -15.32
CA LYS A 318 14.56 -2.66 -15.29
C LYS A 318 14.94 -3.27 -13.97
N VAL A 319 14.64 -2.56 -12.89
CA VAL A 319 14.95 -2.98 -11.51
C VAL A 319 14.14 -4.22 -11.14
N GLY A 320 12.85 -4.27 -11.49
CA GLY A 320 11.99 -5.42 -11.22
C GLY A 320 12.51 -6.69 -11.91
N ARG A 321 12.94 -6.58 -13.18
CA ARG A 321 13.56 -7.71 -13.91
C ARG A 321 14.84 -8.18 -13.24
N TRP A 322 15.74 -7.24 -12.88
CA TRP A 322 16.95 -7.59 -12.16
C TRP A 322 16.65 -8.28 -10.82
N ALA A 323 15.69 -7.76 -10.05
CA ALA A 323 15.31 -8.35 -8.78
C ALA A 323 14.69 -9.75 -8.94
N ASN A 324 14.01 -10.02 -10.05
CA ASN A 324 13.50 -11.36 -10.38
C ASN A 324 14.63 -12.36 -10.68
N GLU A 325 15.69 -11.90 -11.35
CA GLU A 325 16.85 -12.71 -11.69
C GLU A 325 17.83 -12.90 -10.50
N HIS A 326 17.79 -11.96 -9.53
CA HIS A 326 18.77 -11.89 -8.43
C HIS A 326 18.07 -11.83 -7.05
N LYS A 327 17.15 -12.77 -6.79
CA LYS A 327 16.29 -12.75 -5.59
C LYS A 327 17.04 -12.62 -4.25
N HIS A 328 18.18 -13.30 -4.09
CA HIS A 328 18.98 -13.18 -2.85
C HIS A 328 19.59 -11.78 -2.68
N ALA A 329 20.11 -11.18 -3.76
CA ALA A 329 20.64 -9.82 -3.72
C ALA A 329 19.52 -8.81 -3.45
N ALA A 330 18.36 -8.99 -4.10
CA ALA A 330 17.18 -8.17 -3.84
C ALA A 330 16.69 -8.30 -2.39
N ALA A 331 16.72 -9.50 -1.80
CA ALA A 331 16.38 -9.73 -0.40
C ALA A 331 17.31 -8.98 0.55
N ALA A 332 18.62 -9.00 0.30
CA ALA A 332 19.61 -8.28 1.11
C ALA A 332 19.42 -6.75 1.07
N ILE A 333 18.94 -6.21 -0.06
CA ILE A 333 18.59 -4.80 -0.17
C ILE A 333 17.28 -4.50 0.60
N LEU A 334 16.25 -5.33 0.38
CA LEU A 334 14.93 -5.12 0.95
C LEU A 334 14.90 -5.32 2.47
N ASP A 335 15.71 -6.21 3.03
CA ASP A 335 15.80 -6.41 4.49
C ASP A 335 16.11 -5.11 5.25
N LYS A 336 16.94 -4.24 4.69
CA LYS A 336 17.28 -2.94 5.29
C LYS A 336 16.11 -1.95 5.33
N GLN A 337 15.06 -2.20 4.57
CA GLN A 337 14.01 -1.22 4.29
C GLN A 337 12.59 -1.73 4.56
N THR A 338 12.45 -3.02 4.85
CA THR A 338 11.16 -3.68 5.07
C THR A 338 11.06 -4.21 6.49
N PHE A 339 9.97 -4.92 6.78
CA PHE A 339 9.66 -5.41 8.12
C PHE A 339 10.01 -6.89 8.34
N TYR A 340 10.71 -7.51 7.40
CA TYR A 340 11.19 -8.88 7.59
C TYR A 340 12.25 -8.94 8.70
N LEU A 341 12.38 -10.11 9.34
CA LEU A 341 13.32 -10.31 10.44
C LEU A 341 14.76 -10.18 9.99
N ASP A 342 15.08 -10.82 8.88
CA ASP A 342 16.41 -10.91 8.31
C ASP A 342 16.36 -11.18 6.79
N VAL A 343 17.54 -11.29 6.17
CA VAL A 343 17.67 -11.52 4.73
C VAL A 343 17.03 -12.84 4.29
N GLU A 344 17.11 -13.89 5.12
CA GLU A 344 16.55 -15.20 4.78
C GLU A 344 15.02 -15.19 4.85
N ASP A 345 14.45 -14.50 5.85
CA ASP A 345 13.00 -14.28 5.96
C ASP A 345 12.52 -13.45 4.77
N THR A 346 13.25 -12.39 4.42
CA THR A 346 12.98 -11.57 3.22
C THR A 346 13.01 -12.42 1.95
N TYR A 347 14.05 -13.25 1.76
CA TYR A 347 14.16 -14.12 0.59
C TYR A 347 12.98 -15.08 0.48
N ARG A 348 12.59 -15.73 1.58
CA ARG A 348 11.40 -16.60 1.61
C ARG A 348 10.14 -15.88 1.20
N GLY A 349 9.96 -14.65 1.66
CA GLY A 349 8.80 -13.81 1.31
C GLY A 349 8.76 -13.43 -0.17
N ILE A 350 9.93 -13.11 -0.78
CA ILE A 350 9.96 -12.53 -2.13
C ILE A 350 10.26 -13.54 -3.26
N LYS A 351 10.74 -14.75 -2.97
CA LYS A 351 11.20 -15.70 -3.99
C LYS A 351 10.17 -16.02 -5.08
N HIS A 352 8.88 -15.96 -4.75
CA HIS A 352 7.78 -16.23 -5.68
C HIS A 352 7.09 -14.97 -6.23
N ILE A 353 7.52 -13.78 -5.82
CA ILE A 353 6.91 -12.52 -6.21
C ILE A 353 7.54 -12.03 -7.51
N ASP A 354 6.71 -11.62 -8.48
CA ASP A 354 7.17 -10.82 -9.61
C ASP A 354 7.37 -9.37 -9.16
N MET A 355 8.62 -8.90 -9.27
CA MET A 355 9.01 -7.56 -8.85
C MET A 355 8.73 -6.48 -9.92
N VAL A 356 8.30 -6.88 -11.13
CA VAL A 356 7.92 -5.93 -12.19
C VAL A 356 6.52 -5.39 -11.91
N PRO A 357 6.35 -4.09 -11.64
CA PRO A 357 5.02 -3.54 -11.40
C PRO A 357 4.12 -3.71 -12.64
N ASN A 358 2.87 -4.07 -12.41
CA ASN A 358 1.91 -4.29 -13.48
C ASN A 358 0.49 -3.95 -13.07
N LEU A 359 -0.42 -3.90 -14.04
CA LEU A 359 -1.86 -3.72 -13.86
C LEU A 359 -2.62 -4.97 -14.33
N SER A 360 -2.20 -6.14 -13.85
CA SER A 360 -2.88 -7.40 -14.16
C SER A 360 -4.35 -7.38 -13.67
N PRO A 361 -5.23 -8.18 -14.26
CA PRO A 361 -6.61 -8.30 -13.79
C PRO A 361 -6.71 -8.65 -12.31
N GLN A 362 -5.78 -9.44 -11.77
CA GLN A 362 -5.71 -9.76 -10.35
C GLN A 362 -5.38 -8.54 -9.50
N ASN A 363 -4.40 -7.72 -9.92
CA ASN A 363 -4.07 -6.49 -9.23
C ASN A 363 -5.23 -5.49 -9.25
N LEU A 364 -5.89 -5.30 -10.39
CA LEU A 364 -7.06 -4.41 -10.50
C LEU A 364 -8.22 -4.89 -9.61
N ALA A 365 -8.48 -6.21 -9.59
CA ALA A 365 -9.50 -6.77 -8.70
C ALA A 365 -9.17 -6.58 -7.21
N ALA A 366 -7.89 -6.70 -6.81
CA ALA A 366 -7.46 -6.42 -5.44
C ALA A 366 -7.69 -4.95 -5.07
N ILE A 367 -7.36 -4.03 -5.97
CA ILE A 367 -7.60 -2.59 -5.79
C ILE A 367 -9.10 -2.30 -5.66
N GLU A 368 -9.94 -2.96 -6.45
CA GLU A 368 -11.39 -2.83 -6.37
C GLU A 368 -11.96 -3.31 -5.04
N ILE A 369 -11.48 -4.45 -4.53
CA ILE A 369 -11.84 -4.95 -3.19
C ILE A 369 -11.51 -3.90 -2.11
N GLY A 370 -10.32 -3.32 -2.14
CA GLY A 370 -9.92 -2.27 -1.21
C GLY A 370 -10.79 -1.01 -1.31
N LYS A 371 -11.07 -0.55 -2.55
CA LYS A 371 -11.94 0.60 -2.81
C LYS A 371 -13.37 0.36 -2.30
N ASP A 372 -13.95 -0.80 -2.58
CA ASP A 372 -15.32 -1.14 -2.18
C ASP A 372 -15.45 -1.24 -0.66
N PHE A 373 -14.43 -1.77 0.03
CA PHE A 373 -14.37 -1.74 1.48
C PHE A 373 -14.38 -0.28 1.99
N MET A 374 -13.49 0.58 1.47
CA MET A 374 -13.42 1.98 1.88
C MET A 374 -14.74 2.74 1.63
N LEU A 375 -15.39 2.49 0.50
CA LEU A 375 -16.68 3.12 0.17
C LEU A 375 -17.78 2.65 1.10
N SER A 376 -17.91 1.34 1.32
CA SER A 376 -18.96 0.75 2.18
C SER A 376 -18.84 1.18 3.64
N HIS A 377 -17.62 1.44 4.12
CA HIS A 377 -17.32 1.91 5.47
C HIS A 377 -17.18 3.42 5.59
N ARG A 378 -17.44 4.16 4.49
CA ARG A 378 -17.42 5.64 4.46
C ARG A 378 -16.03 6.25 4.71
N TYR A 379 -14.96 5.51 4.40
CA TYR A 379 -13.60 6.03 4.37
C TYR A 379 -13.33 6.88 3.13
N ILE A 380 -14.13 6.71 2.09
CA ILE A 380 -14.23 7.59 0.92
C ILE A 380 -15.71 7.94 0.68
N LYS A 381 -15.93 9.11 0.07
CA LYS A 381 -17.28 9.63 -0.23
C LYS A 381 -17.71 9.32 -1.66
N ASN A 382 -16.79 9.39 -2.60
CA ASN A 382 -17.03 9.26 -4.01
C ASN A 382 -16.60 7.90 -4.53
N ASN A 383 -17.46 7.23 -5.27
CA ASN A 383 -17.11 6.02 -6.00
C ASN A 383 -16.42 6.36 -7.32
N PHE A 384 -15.56 5.47 -7.79
CA PHE A 384 -14.91 5.59 -9.10
C PHE A 384 -14.65 4.21 -9.72
N ASP A 385 -14.40 4.21 -11.02
CA ASP A 385 -14.06 3.02 -11.81
C ASP A 385 -12.55 2.82 -11.80
N VAL A 386 -12.07 1.72 -11.20
CA VAL A 386 -10.65 1.38 -11.10
C VAL A 386 -10.01 1.20 -12.49
N HIS A 387 -10.75 0.66 -13.46
CA HIS A 387 -10.24 0.48 -14.82
C HIS A 387 -10.03 1.81 -15.56
N LYS A 388 -10.85 2.83 -15.27
CA LYS A 388 -10.66 4.20 -15.81
C LYS A 388 -9.55 4.98 -15.09
N TRP A 389 -9.26 4.61 -13.85
CA TRP A 389 -8.13 5.16 -13.11
C TRP A 389 -6.80 4.61 -13.61
N ALA A 390 -6.79 3.35 -14.01
CA ALA A 390 -5.63 2.64 -14.56
C ALA A 390 -5.14 3.27 -15.87
N ALA A 391 -3.82 3.36 -16.01
CA ALA A 391 -3.12 3.95 -17.15
C ALA A 391 -1.98 3.00 -17.59
N PRO A 392 -2.30 1.82 -18.17
CA PRO A 392 -1.32 0.82 -18.56
C PRO A 392 -0.39 1.29 -19.68
N GLU A 393 -0.80 2.27 -20.48
CA GLU A 393 -0.06 2.83 -21.62
C GLU A 393 1.34 3.31 -21.25
N PHE A 394 1.57 3.76 -20.03
CA PHE A 394 2.91 4.22 -19.58
C PHE A 394 3.87 3.06 -19.39
N ALA A 395 3.41 1.95 -18.80
CA ALA A 395 4.22 0.74 -18.65
C ALA A 395 4.48 0.06 -20.00
N GLU A 396 3.49 0.07 -20.89
CA GLU A 396 3.60 -0.49 -22.24
C GLU A 396 4.62 0.28 -23.07
N GLU A 397 4.56 1.61 -23.07
CA GLU A 397 5.52 2.45 -23.77
C GLU A 397 6.93 2.31 -23.17
N ALA A 398 7.05 2.28 -21.85
CA ALA A 398 8.32 2.03 -21.18
C ALA A 398 8.95 0.68 -21.59
N ALA A 399 8.15 -0.39 -21.62
CA ALA A 399 8.59 -1.71 -22.05
C ALA A 399 9.03 -1.74 -23.51
N LYS A 400 8.31 -1.04 -24.38
CA LYS A 400 8.64 -0.88 -25.82
C LYS A 400 9.97 -0.15 -26.00
N GLN A 401 10.20 0.95 -25.28
CA GLN A 401 11.46 1.69 -25.33
C GLN A 401 12.64 0.83 -24.84
N LEU A 402 12.46 0.07 -23.74
CA LEU A 402 13.48 -0.84 -23.23
C LEU A 402 13.80 -1.96 -24.23
N LEU A 403 12.81 -2.48 -24.94
CA LEU A 403 13.00 -3.47 -25.97
C LEU A 403 13.83 -2.87 -27.14
N LYS A 404 13.49 -1.67 -27.59
CA LYS A 404 14.25 -0.95 -28.63
C LYS A 404 15.69 -0.74 -28.22
N GLU A 405 15.94 -0.22 -27.01
CA GLU A 405 17.30 -0.01 -26.47
C GLU A 405 18.11 -1.31 -26.40
N ARG A 406 17.46 -2.43 -26.09
CA ARG A 406 18.11 -3.76 -26.09
C ARG A 406 18.49 -4.19 -27.50
N TRP A 407 17.59 -4.02 -28.47
CA TRP A 407 17.87 -4.34 -29.87
C TRP A 407 19.02 -3.50 -30.44
N GLU A 408 19.05 -2.21 -30.20
CA GLU A 408 20.12 -1.32 -30.63
C GLU A 408 21.48 -1.69 -30.06
N LYS A 409 21.54 -2.31 -28.87
CA LYS A 409 22.77 -2.83 -28.29
C LYS A 409 23.18 -4.20 -28.84
N ILE A 410 22.22 -5.03 -29.22
CA ILE A 410 22.47 -6.42 -29.70
C ILE A 410 22.78 -6.43 -31.20
N ILE A 411 22.22 -5.49 -31.98
CA ILE A 411 22.56 -5.27 -33.37
C ILE A 411 23.70 -4.27 -33.41
N PRO A 412 24.96 -4.66 -33.21
CA PRO A 412 26.09 -3.75 -33.42
C PRO A 412 26.15 -3.44 -34.89
N GLU A 413 26.73 -2.27 -35.25
CA GLU A 413 27.07 -1.81 -36.60
C GLU A 413 27.72 -2.87 -37.53
N LYS A 414 28.01 -4.06 -37.02
CA LYS A 414 28.66 -5.18 -37.70
C LYS A 414 27.73 -6.05 -38.55
N LEU A 415 26.46 -5.79 -38.63
CA LEU A 415 25.59 -6.37 -39.65
C LEU A 415 25.46 -5.49 -40.91
N SER A 416 26.35 -4.53 -41.12
CA SER A 416 26.66 -4.06 -42.46
C SER A 416 27.39 -5.20 -43.17
N ILE A 417 26.66 -6.21 -43.61
CA ILE A 417 27.17 -7.14 -44.63
C ILE A 417 27.34 -6.29 -45.88
N PRO A 418 28.61 -6.07 -46.34
CA PRO A 418 28.79 -5.33 -47.58
C PRO A 418 28.11 -6.12 -48.70
N GLY A 419 27.04 -5.59 -49.25
CA GLY A 419 26.34 -6.20 -50.38
C GLY A 419 24.93 -6.73 -50.14
N ALA A 420 24.37 -6.75 -48.93
CA ALA A 420 22.97 -7.09 -48.73
C ALA A 420 22.08 -5.89 -49.05
N ARG A 421 21.65 -5.75 -50.30
CA ARG A 421 20.50 -4.95 -50.70
C ARG A 421 19.26 -5.73 -50.27
N LEU A 422 18.55 -5.20 -49.28
CA LEU A 422 17.16 -5.64 -49.02
C LEU A 422 16.34 -5.16 -50.25
N GLY A 423 15.85 -6.13 -51.02
CA GLY A 423 14.91 -5.92 -52.13
C GLY A 423 13.52 -5.57 -51.62
#